data_3466fcdd001c69da1ea3cb3255e48b04
#
_entry.id   3466fcdd001c69da1ea3cb3255e48b04
#
_cell.length_a   1.000
_cell.length_b   1.000
_cell.length_c   1.000
_cell.angle_alpha   90.00
_cell.angle_beta   90.00
_cell.angle_gamma   90.00
#
_symmetry.space_group_name_H-M   'P 1'
#
loop_
_entity.id
_entity.type
_entity.pdbx_description
1 polymer ?
#
loop_
_entity_poly.entity_id
_entity_poly.type
_entity_poly.pdbx_seq_one_letter_code
_entity_poly.pdbx_strand_id
1 'polypeptide(L)'
;MKAKTTYTLATICMLATVVLAQTGDPAKLIGTKKCAMCHKKDDTGNQYGKWLELAHSKAFELLGTEEAKAAGAKLGIENPQTSGQCLKCHSTAYYFSETLLSEAVAVEDGVSCESCHGPGADYKKKSVMESREESIANGMVYPAKEKSCTLCHNDTSPTWKPDRYTLSDGTKVGFDVEQAYQLIKHERPAK
;
A
#
# COMPACT_ATOMS: atom_id res chain seq x y z
N MET A 1 45.32 -50.23 16.51
CA MET A 1 44.82 -48.91 16.89
C MET A 1 43.73 -48.50 15.92
N LYS A 2 42.42 -48.46 16.34
CA LYS A 2 41.29 -48.13 15.46
C LYS A 2 40.92 -46.67 15.74
N ALA A 3 41.09 -45.79 14.75
CA ALA A 3 40.68 -44.39 14.84
C ALA A 3 39.14 -44.29 14.75
N LYS A 4 38.51 -43.69 15.74
CA LYS A 4 37.07 -43.37 15.74
C LYS A 4 36.90 -41.98 15.12
N THR A 5 36.33 -41.93 13.92
CA THR A 5 35.95 -40.65 13.26
C THR A 5 34.59 -40.24 13.79
N THR A 6 34.58 -39.15 14.55
CA THR A 6 33.36 -38.52 15.07
C THR A 6 32.85 -37.52 14.03
N TYR A 7 31.69 -37.81 13.42
CA TYR A 7 30.98 -36.86 12.55
C TYR A 7 30.14 -35.90 13.43
N THR A 8 30.53 -34.64 13.45
CA THR A 8 29.73 -33.57 14.08
C THR A 8 28.68 -33.12 13.05
N LEU A 9 27.42 -33.47 13.28
CA LEU A 9 26.29 -32.88 12.53
C LEU A 9 26.16 -31.40 12.90
N ALA A 10 26.54 -30.52 12.00
CA ALA A 10 26.21 -29.11 12.11
C ALA A 10 24.74 -28.91 11.70
N THR A 11 23.88 -28.71 12.68
CA THR A 11 22.48 -28.34 12.45
C THR A 11 22.44 -26.91 11.94
N ILE A 12 22.26 -26.71 10.64
CA ILE A 12 22.01 -25.38 10.06
C ILE A 12 20.58 -24.99 10.44
N CYS A 13 20.47 -24.13 11.44
CA CYS A 13 19.21 -23.48 11.78
C CYS A 13 18.91 -22.45 10.69
N MET A 14 18.06 -22.81 9.72
CA MET A 14 17.48 -21.84 8.79
C MET A 14 16.57 -20.90 9.57
N LEU A 15 17.08 -19.73 9.91
CA LEU A 15 16.25 -18.60 10.35
C LEU A 15 15.39 -18.17 9.15
N ALA A 16 14.16 -18.65 9.12
CA ALA A 16 13.14 -18.10 8.26
C ALA A 16 12.94 -16.64 8.69
N THR A 17 13.48 -15.71 7.92
CA THR A 17 13.16 -14.29 8.04
C THR A 17 11.69 -14.14 7.67
N VAL A 18 10.82 -14.10 8.67
CA VAL A 18 9.44 -13.64 8.51
C VAL A 18 9.55 -12.19 8.07
N VAL A 19 9.40 -11.96 6.78
CA VAL A 19 9.15 -10.62 6.24
C VAL A 19 7.81 -10.20 6.83
N LEU A 20 7.85 -9.40 7.88
CA LEU A 20 6.67 -8.71 8.40
C LEU A 20 6.27 -7.67 7.36
N ALA A 21 5.65 -8.16 6.29
CA ALA A 21 4.94 -7.33 5.35
C ALA A 21 3.64 -6.89 6.02
N GLN A 22 3.44 -5.60 6.07
CA GLN A 22 2.16 -4.91 6.27
C GLN A 22 1.47 -5.08 7.62
N THR A 23 1.27 -3.98 8.28
CA THR A 23 0.54 -3.88 9.53
C THR A 23 -0.97 -3.88 9.24
N GLY A 24 -1.63 -5.03 9.28
CA GLY A 24 -3.09 -5.13 9.19
C GLY A 24 -3.57 -6.53 8.85
N ASP A 25 -4.72 -6.90 9.38
CA ASP A 25 -5.40 -8.16 9.09
C ASP A 25 -6.21 -8.04 7.80
N PRO A 26 -5.89 -8.78 6.72
CA PRO A 26 -6.64 -8.73 5.46
C PRO A 26 -8.12 -9.04 5.60
N ALA A 27 -8.51 -9.85 6.59
CA ALA A 27 -9.92 -10.17 6.87
C ALA A 27 -10.72 -8.96 7.36
N LYS A 28 -10.04 -7.88 7.77
CA LYS A 28 -10.66 -6.62 8.22
C LYS A 28 -10.80 -5.57 7.12
N LEU A 29 -10.41 -5.87 5.89
CA LEU A 29 -10.64 -4.99 4.75
C LEU A 29 -12.13 -4.86 4.46
N ILE A 30 -12.58 -3.65 4.14
CA ILE A 30 -13.99 -3.33 3.90
C ILE A 30 -14.27 -2.72 2.52
N GLY A 31 -13.24 -2.24 1.84
CA GLY A 31 -13.29 -1.66 0.50
C GLY A 31 -13.79 -0.23 0.43
N THR A 32 -13.45 0.44 -0.68
CA THR A 32 -13.72 1.86 -0.96
C THR A 32 -15.20 2.21 -0.88
N LYS A 33 -16.09 1.32 -1.34
CA LYS A 33 -17.55 1.56 -1.34
C LYS A 33 -18.10 1.79 0.07
N LYS A 34 -17.56 1.12 1.08
CA LYS A 34 -17.97 1.34 2.48
C LYS A 34 -17.47 2.68 3.01
N CYS A 35 -16.26 3.08 2.66
CA CYS A 35 -15.72 4.40 3.02
C CYS A 35 -16.52 5.51 2.35
N ALA A 36 -16.86 5.36 1.07
CA ALA A 36 -17.64 6.32 0.29
C ALA A 36 -19.03 6.63 0.88
N MET A 37 -19.64 5.70 1.62
CA MET A 37 -20.97 5.94 2.24
C MET A 37 -21.01 7.22 3.10
N CYS A 38 -19.89 7.56 3.74
CA CYS A 38 -19.76 8.76 4.57
C CYS A 38 -18.81 9.78 3.94
N HIS A 39 -17.71 9.34 3.30
CA HIS A 39 -16.61 10.19 2.87
C HIS A 39 -16.76 10.78 1.44
N LYS A 40 -17.91 10.61 0.79
CA LYS A 40 -18.23 11.27 -0.50
C LYS A 40 -18.98 12.61 -0.36
N LYS A 41 -19.28 13.04 0.87
CA LYS A 41 -20.05 14.25 1.12
C LYS A 41 -19.13 15.43 1.36
N ASP A 42 -19.52 16.61 0.88
CA ASP A 42 -18.72 17.84 1.02
C ASP A 42 -18.59 18.28 2.47
N ASP A 43 -19.65 18.10 3.28
CA ASP A 43 -19.64 18.41 4.72
C ASP A 43 -18.63 17.55 5.51
N THR A 44 -18.23 16.41 5.00
CA THR A 44 -17.18 15.58 5.57
C THR A 44 -15.82 15.78 4.90
N GLY A 45 -15.73 16.58 3.83
CA GLY A 45 -14.51 16.91 3.09
C GLY A 45 -14.31 16.14 1.80
N ASN A 46 -15.30 15.36 1.37
CA ASN A 46 -15.32 14.62 0.09
C ASN A 46 -14.01 13.87 -0.22
N GLN A 47 -13.46 13.18 0.78
CA GLN A 47 -12.18 12.45 0.64
C GLN A 47 -12.24 11.40 -0.47
N TYR A 48 -13.40 10.74 -0.64
CA TYR A 48 -13.60 9.76 -1.69
C TYR A 48 -13.52 10.39 -3.09
N GLY A 49 -14.17 11.55 -3.30
CA GLY A 49 -14.08 12.28 -4.55
C GLY A 49 -12.66 12.73 -4.87
N LYS A 50 -11.95 13.28 -3.87
CA LYS A 50 -10.54 13.65 -4.02
C LYS A 50 -9.66 12.46 -4.39
N TRP A 51 -9.86 11.31 -3.74
CA TRP A 51 -9.13 10.09 -4.08
C TRP A 51 -9.37 9.64 -5.53
N LEU A 52 -10.60 9.75 -6.04
CA LEU A 52 -10.92 9.40 -7.43
C LEU A 52 -10.14 10.23 -8.46
N GLU A 53 -9.70 11.43 -8.11
CA GLU A 53 -8.89 12.31 -8.95
C GLU A 53 -7.40 11.94 -8.93
N LEU A 54 -6.96 11.14 -7.94
CA LEU A 54 -5.55 10.77 -7.77
C LEU A 54 -5.14 9.61 -8.67
N ALA A 55 -3.85 9.57 -9.01
CA ALA A 55 -3.26 8.43 -9.72
C ALA A 55 -3.39 7.10 -8.96
N HIS A 56 -3.51 7.14 -7.64
CA HIS A 56 -3.69 5.96 -6.80
C HIS A 56 -4.98 5.18 -7.11
N SER A 57 -6.09 5.87 -7.34
CA SER A 57 -7.35 5.22 -7.73
C SER A 57 -7.29 4.55 -9.10
N LYS A 58 -6.34 4.94 -9.94
CA LYS A 58 -6.13 4.43 -11.31
C LYS A 58 -4.92 3.51 -11.42
N ALA A 59 -4.32 3.15 -10.28
CA ALA A 59 -3.07 2.40 -10.27
C ALA A 59 -3.19 1.04 -10.96
N PHE A 60 -4.33 0.35 -10.84
CA PHE A 60 -4.60 -0.90 -11.55
C PHE A 60 -4.78 -0.68 -13.05
N GLU A 61 -5.55 0.34 -13.44
CA GLU A 61 -5.74 0.70 -14.85
C GLU A 61 -4.42 0.96 -15.56
N LEU A 62 -3.50 1.65 -14.88
CA LEU A 62 -2.17 1.96 -15.40
C LEU A 62 -1.39 0.72 -15.83
N LEU A 63 -1.58 -0.41 -15.17
CA LEU A 63 -0.93 -1.68 -15.54
C LEU A 63 -1.39 -2.23 -16.90
N GLY A 64 -2.51 -1.76 -17.43
CA GLY A 64 -3.00 -2.13 -18.75
C GLY A 64 -2.40 -1.32 -19.91
N THR A 65 -1.62 -0.27 -19.62
CA THR A 65 -1.01 0.58 -20.66
C THR A 65 0.13 -0.11 -21.38
N GLU A 66 0.45 0.36 -22.60
CA GLU A 66 1.57 -0.19 -23.36
C GLU A 66 2.92 0.08 -22.66
N GLU A 67 3.06 1.19 -21.95
CA GLU A 67 4.23 1.49 -21.14
C GLU A 67 4.42 0.51 -20.00
N ALA A 68 3.33 0.16 -19.31
CA ALA A 68 3.38 -0.82 -18.23
C ALA A 68 3.67 -2.24 -18.75
N LYS A 69 3.09 -2.63 -19.89
CA LYS A 69 3.40 -3.89 -20.57
C LYS A 69 4.86 -3.95 -21.00
N ALA A 70 5.40 -2.88 -21.57
CA ALA A 70 6.80 -2.80 -21.96
C ALA A 70 7.74 -2.87 -20.74
N ALA A 71 7.36 -2.26 -19.61
CA ALA A 71 8.12 -2.37 -18.37
C ALA A 71 8.05 -3.81 -17.80
N GLY A 72 6.88 -4.43 -17.82
CA GLY A 72 6.67 -5.82 -17.40
C GLY A 72 7.48 -6.81 -18.23
N ALA A 73 7.51 -6.64 -19.55
CA ALA A 73 8.26 -7.49 -20.46
C ALA A 73 9.76 -7.56 -20.14
N LYS A 74 10.36 -6.45 -19.68
CA LYS A 74 11.76 -6.39 -19.21
C LYS A 74 12.02 -7.27 -17.98
N LEU A 75 10.97 -7.59 -17.23
CA LEU A 75 10.99 -8.45 -16.04
C LEU A 75 10.48 -9.86 -16.33
N GLY A 76 10.18 -10.20 -17.60
CA GLY A 76 9.57 -11.48 -17.96
C GLY A 76 8.09 -11.58 -17.57
N ILE A 77 7.42 -10.47 -17.31
CA ILE A 77 5.99 -10.42 -16.96
C ILE A 77 5.18 -10.20 -18.24
N GLU A 78 4.36 -11.17 -18.60
CA GLU A 78 3.50 -11.10 -19.79
C GLU A 78 2.33 -10.13 -19.61
N ASN A 79 1.65 -10.23 -18.46
CA ASN A 79 0.51 -9.37 -18.15
C ASN A 79 0.67 -8.72 -16.75
N PRO A 80 1.00 -7.42 -16.69
CA PRO A 80 1.14 -6.72 -15.41
C PRO A 80 -0.13 -6.70 -14.55
N GLN A 81 -1.33 -6.67 -15.16
CA GLN A 81 -2.60 -6.65 -14.42
C GLN A 81 -2.94 -7.97 -13.71
N THR A 82 -2.23 -9.06 -14.03
CA THR A 82 -2.41 -10.36 -13.36
C THR A 82 -1.18 -10.79 -12.59
N SER A 83 -0.11 -10.01 -12.63
CA SER A 83 1.15 -10.32 -11.93
C SER A 83 1.15 -9.82 -10.49
N GLY A 84 1.33 -10.72 -9.51
CA GLY A 84 1.49 -10.34 -8.11
C GLY A 84 2.65 -9.36 -7.88
N GLN A 85 3.72 -9.44 -8.70
CA GLN A 85 4.84 -8.51 -8.61
C GLN A 85 4.43 -7.05 -8.91
N CYS A 86 3.44 -6.84 -9.77
CA CYS A 86 2.91 -5.51 -10.05
C CYS A 86 1.78 -5.15 -9.08
N LEU A 87 0.86 -6.09 -8.85
CA LEU A 87 -0.35 -5.87 -8.07
C LEU A 87 -0.07 -5.53 -6.61
N LYS A 88 1.02 -6.02 -6.01
CA LYS A 88 1.41 -5.68 -4.63
C LYS A 88 1.55 -4.16 -4.38
N CYS A 89 1.88 -3.38 -5.43
CA CYS A 89 1.98 -1.93 -5.35
C CYS A 89 0.82 -1.20 -6.06
N HIS A 90 0.07 -1.90 -6.91
CA HIS A 90 -0.97 -1.33 -7.76
C HIS A 90 -2.40 -1.77 -7.37
N SER A 91 -2.55 -2.56 -6.31
CA SER A 91 -3.86 -2.96 -5.80
C SER A 91 -3.84 -3.16 -4.29
N THR A 92 -4.78 -2.54 -3.59
CA THR A 92 -4.95 -2.70 -2.14
C THR A 92 -5.23 -4.16 -1.76
N ALA A 93 -5.97 -4.90 -2.57
CA ALA A 93 -6.24 -6.31 -2.32
C ALA A 93 -4.94 -7.11 -2.19
N TYR A 94 -4.02 -6.94 -3.15
CA TYR A 94 -2.72 -7.61 -3.15
C TYR A 94 -1.72 -7.02 -2.16
N TYR A 95 -1.85 -5.73 -1.83
CA TYR A 95 -0.99 -5.08 -0.84
C TYR A 95 -1.06 -5.76 0.52
N PHE A 96 -2.24 -6.23 0.95
CA PHE A 96 -2.42 -6.91 2.23
C PHE A 96 -2.23 -8.42 2.14
N SER A 97 -2.60 -9.07 1.04
CA SER A 97 -2.43 -10.50 0.88
C SER A 97 -2.53 -10.94 -0.58
N GLU A 98 -1.54 -11.70 -1.03
CA GLU A 98 -1.57 -12.33 -2.35
C GLU A 98 -2.51 -13.54 -2.39
N THR A 99 -2.86 -14.11 -1.24
CA THR A 99 -3.64 -15.36 -1.13
C THR A 99 -5.05 -15.17 -0.58
N LEU A 100 -5.27 -14.12 0.21
CA LEU A 100 -6.55 -13.80 0.84
C LEU A 100 -7.15 -12.56 0.17
N LEU A 101 -7.49 -12.70 -1.12
CA LEU A 101 -8.24 -11.66 -1.82
C LEU A 101 -9.61 -11.54 -1.16
N SER A 102 -9.84 -10.43 -0.48
CA SER A 102 -11.14 -10.15 0.13
C SER A 102 -12.14 -9.78 -0.96
N GLU A 103 -13.30 -10.42 -0.99
CA GLU A 103 -14.40 -9.99 -1.86
C GLU A 103 -14.85 -8.54 -1.60
N ALA A 104 -14.47 -7.99 -0.45
CA ALA A 104 -14.78 -6.61 -0.10
C ALA A 104 -13.95 -5.58 -0.87
N VAL A 105 -12.76 -5.96 -1.37
CA VAL A 105 -11.82 -5.06 -2.06
C VAL A 105 -11.58 -5.60 -3.47
N ALA A 106 -12.10 -4.91 -4.46
CA ALA A 106 -11.83 -5.23 -5.85
C ALA A 106 -10.36 -4.91 -6.20
N VAL A 107 -9.74 -5.77 -7.01
CA VAL A 107 -8.36 -5.56 -7.50
C VAL A 107 -8.30 -4.26 -8.32
N GLU A 108 -9.36 -3.97 -9.04
CA GLU A 108 -9.55 -2.81 -9.91
C GLU A 108 -9.68 -1.48 -9.15
N ASP A 109 -9.97 -1.51 -7.85
CA ASP A 109 -10.01 -0.29 -7.02
C ASP A 109 -8.62 0.39 -6.89
N GLY A 110 -7.57 -0.26 -7.39
CA GLY A 110 -6.22 0.28 -7.36
C GLY A 110 -5.67 0.42 -5.94
N VAL A 111 -4.90 1.47 -5.69
CA VAL A 111 -4.41 1.82 -4.35
C VAL A 111 -5.48 2.65 -3.63
N SER A 112 -6.18 2.01 -2.73
CA SER A 112 -7.37 2.57 -2.09
C SER A 112 -7.11 3.10 -0.67
N CYS A 113 -8.16 3.56 -0.02
CA CYS A 113 -8.11 4.17 1.32
C CYS A 113 -7.32 3.32 2.33
N GLU A 114 -7.54 2.02 2.31
CA GLU A 114 -7.00 1.11 3.32
C GLU A 114 -5.51 0.82 3.13
N SER A 115 -4.92 1.05 1.95
CA SER A 115 -3.46 1.01 1.78
C SER A 115 -2.73 2.05 2.64
N CYS A 116 -3.36 3.20 2.88
CA CYS A 116 -2.81 4.28 3.68
C CYS A 116 -3.34 4.29 5.10
N HIS A 117 -4.63 3.99 5.28
CA HIS A 117 -5.32 4.11 6.56
C HIS A 117 -5.47 2.80 7.34
N GLY A 118 -5.03 1.68 6.76
CA GLY A 118 -5.19 0.34 7.35
C GLY A 118 -6.61 -0.22 7.21
N PRO A 119 -6.81 -1.52 7.50
CA PRO A 119 -8.09 -2.22 7.37
C PRO A 119 -9.20 -1.59 8.22
N GLY A 120 -10.34 -1.27 7.59
CA GLY A 120 -11.37 -0.40 8.13
C GLY A 120 -12.39 -1.01 9.08
N ALA A 121 -12.42 -2.35 9.23
CA ALA A 121 -13.51 -3.04 9.92
C ALA A 121 -13.75 -2.54 11.35
N ASP A 122 -12.70 -2.28 12.10
CA ASP A 122 -12.79 -1.94 13.52
C ASP A 122 -13.09 -0.45 13.74
N TYR A 123 -12.64 0.45 12.85
CA TYR A 123 -12.84 1.89 13.03
C TYR A 123 -13.94 2.52 12.14
N LYS A 124 -14.57 1.75 11.21
CA LYS A 124 -15.60 2.30 10.29
C LYS A 124 -16.89 2.80 10.95
N LYS A 125 -17.15 2.42 12.21
CA LYS A 125 -18.37 2.85 12.91
C LYS A 125 -18.38 4.36 13.09
N LYS A 126 -19.53 5.00 12.84
CA LYS A 126 -19.68 6.47 12.96
C LYS A 126 -19.20 6.98 14.31
N SER A 127 -19.61 6.36 15.41
CA SER A 127 -19.20 6.74 16.76
C SER A 127 -17.69 6.72 16.99
N VAL A 128 -16.97 5.78 16.36
CA VAL A 128 -15.51 5.69 16.40
C VAL A 128 -14.88 6.77 15.50
N MET A 129 -15.42 6.96 14.29
CA MET A 129 -14.91 7.94 13.32
C MET A 129 -15.15 9.41 13.72
N GLU A 130 -16.02 9.67 14.70
CA GLU A 130 -16.23 11.01 15.26
C GLU A 130 -15.06 11.46 16.15
N SER A 131 -14.29 10.52 16.72
CA SER A 131 -13.05 10.76 17.47
C SER A 131 -11.85 10.24 16.70
N ARG A 132 -10.85 11.10 16.49
CA ARG A 132 -9.58 10.71 15.85
C ARG A 132 -8.80 9.73 16.73
N GLU A 133 -8.77 10.00 18.02
CA GLU A 133 -8.09 9.18 19.03
C GLU A 133 -8.67 7.76 19.04
N GLU A 134 -9.99 7.65 19.05
CA GLU A 134 -10.68 6.37 19.02
C GLU A 134 -10.45 5.63 17.70
N SER A 135 -10.46 6.33 16.57
CA SER A 135 -10.17 5.75 15.28
C SER A 135 -8.77 5.14 15.23
N ILE A 136 -7.77 5.87 15.74
CA ILE A 136 -6.38 5.39 15.83
C ILE A 136 -6.27 4.20 16.80
N ALA A 137 -6.93 4.27 17.96
CA ALA A 137 -6.94 3.18 18.93
C ALA A 137 -7.57 1.89 18.37
N ASN A 138 -8.49 2.03 17.41
CA ASN A 138 -9.12 0.93 16.68
C ASN A 138 -8.40 0.57 15.35
N GLY A 139 -7.16 0.99 15.17
CA GLY A 139 -6.28 0.54 14.09
C GLY A 139 -6.21 1.45 12.87
N MET A 140 -6.85 2.64 12.89
CA MET A 140 -6.67 3.60 11.81
C MET A 140 -5.24 4.16 11.82
N VAL A 141 -4.57 4.12 10.68
CA VAL A 141 -3.29 4.81 10.48
C VAL A 141 -3.57 6.26 10.13
N TYR A 142 -3.17 7.19 11.03
CA TYR A 142 -3.30 8.61 10.79
C TYR A 142 -2.25 9.41 11.58
N PRO A 143 -1.56 10.37 10.95
CA PRO A 143 -1.49 10.57 9.49
C PRO A 143 -0.86 9.36 8.79
N ALA A 144 -1.11 9.22 7.48
CA ALA A 144 -0.38 8.23 6.69
C ALA A 144 1.11 8.53 6.80
N LYS A 145 1.91 7.52 7.16
CA LYS A 145 3.32 7.69 7.49
C LYS A 145 4.20 7.29 6.32
N GLU A 146 5.43 7.79 6.34
CA GLU A 146 6.48 7.45 5.39
C GLU A 146 6.54 5.95 5.05
N LYS A 147 6.43 5.09 6.06
CA LYS A 147 6.42 3.64 5.87
C LYS A 147 5.31 3.16 4.94
N SER A 148 4.13 3.78 4.98
CA SER A 148 3.02 3.42 4.06
C SER A 148 3.34 3.79 2.61
N CYS A 149 4.07 4.88 2.39
CA CYS A 149 4.47 5.34 1.07
C CYS A 149 5.61 4.49 0.49
N THR A 150 6.65 4.27 1.28
CA THR A 150 7.90 3.65 0.83
C THR A 150 7.80 2.15 0.58
N LEU A 151 6.71 1.50 1.02
CA LEU A 151 6.42 0.11 0.63
C LEU A 151 6.24 -0.05 -0.89
N CYS A 152 5.70 0.96 -1.57
CA CYS A 152 5.49 0.95 -3.01
C CYS A 152 6.42 1.94 -3.75
N HIS A 153 6.71 3.10 -3.16
CA HIS A 153 7.57 4.12 -3.74
C HIS A 153 9.04 3.92 -3.34
N ASN A 154 9.69 2.96 -3.99
CA ASN A 154 11.09 2.61 -3.75
C ASN A 154 11.78 2.12 -5.04
N ASP A 155 13.07 1.85 -4.96
CA ASP A 155 13.94 1.48 -6.08
C ASP A 155 13.70 0.07 -6.66
N THR A 156 12.84 -0.73 -6.04
CA THR A 156 12.42 -2.02 -6.61
C THR A 156 11.38 -1.85 -7.74
N SER A 157 10.84 -0.65 -7.92
CA SER A 157 9.94 -0.34 -9.03
C SER A 157 10.72 -0.33 -10.36
N PRO A 158 10.26 -1.03 -11.42
CA PRO A 158 10.94 -1.04 -12.72
C PRO A 158 10.95 0.33 -13.43
N THR A 159 10.14 1.27 -12.96
CA THR A 159 10.06 2.64 -13.49
C THR A 159 10.59 3.67 -12.51
N TRP A 160 11.38 3.24 -11.52
CA TRP A 160 12.00 4.12 -10.55
C TRP A 160 12.89 5.18 -11.21
N LYS A 161 12.75 6.43 -10.74
CA LYS A 161 13.60 7.54 -11.15
C LYS A 161 14.28 8.11 -9.91
N PRO A 162 15.60 7.95 -9.76
CA PRO A 162 16.31 8.34 -8.54
C PRO A 162 16.40 9.87 -8.34
N ASP A 163 16.00 10.65 -9.33
CA ASP A 163 16.08 12.10 -9.38
C ASP A 163 14.72 12.80 -9.57
N ARG A 164 13.62 12.11 -9.22
CA ARG A 164 12.25 12.61 -9.44
C ARG A 164 11.93 13.88 -8.65
N TYR A 165 12.42 13.98 -7.42
CA TYR A 165 12.16 15.11 -6.52
C TYR A 165 13.44 15.90 -6.28
N THR A 166 13.30 17.21 -6.05
CA THR A 166 14.41 18.09 -5.66
C THR A 166 14.12 18.64 -4.28
N LEU A 167 15.03 18.40 -3.35
CA LEU A 167 14.93 18.92 -1.97
C LEU A 167 15.29 20.41 -1.92
N SER A 168 15.03 21.07 -0.80
CA SER A 168 15.28 22.49 -0.60
C SER A 168 16.76 22.89 -0.71
N ASP A 169 17.67 21.94 -0.44
CA ASP A 169 19.12 22.12 -0.58
C ASP A 169 19.65 21.81 -2.00
N GLY A 170 18.75 21.49 -2.95
CA GLY A 170 19.09 21.14 -4.32
C GLY A 170 19.41 19.66 -4.54
N THR A 171 19.44 18.85 -3.51
CA THR A 171 19.65 17.39 -3.61
C THR A 171 18.49 16.73 -4.37
N LYS A 172 18.81 15.83 -5.29
CA LYS A 172 17.80 15.04 -6.00
C LYS A 172 17.63 13.68 -5.36
N VAL A 173 16.36 13.27 -5.20
CA VAL A 173 15.97 11.99 -4.60
C VAL A 173 14.86 11.33 -5.42
N GLY A 174 14.76 10.01 -5.34
CA GLY A 174 13.72 9.26 -6.07
C GLY A 174 12.33 9.44 -5.48
N PHE A 175 12.24 9.63 -4.16
CA PHE A 175 10.97 9.89 -3.47
C PHE A 175 11.19 10.85 -2.30
N ASP A 176 10.30 11.83 -2.19
CA ASP A 176 10.21 12.74 -1.05
C ASP A 176 8.80 12.69 -0.49
N VAL A 177 8.68 12.24 0.76
CA VAL A 177 7.39 11.99 1.42
C VAL A 177 6.59 13.28 1.59
N GLU A 178 7.26 14.38 1.98
CA GLU A 178 6.56 15.63 2.24
C GLU A 178 5.97 16.21 0.96
N GLN A 179 6.75 16.28 -0.12
CA GLN A 179 6.26 16.76 -1.40
C GLN A 179 5.16 15.87 -1.97
N ALA A 180 5.31 14.53 -1.86
CA ALA A 180 4.31 13.58 -2.31
C ALA A 180 3.02 13.70 -1.48
N TYR A 181 3.13 13.89 -0.17
CA TYR A 181 1.97 14.05 0.72
C TYR A 181 1.14 15.29 0.35
N GLN A 182 1.77 16.41 -0.01
CA GLN A 182 1.05 17.60 -0.44
C GLN A 182 0.15 17.36 -1.66
N LEU A 183 0.51 16.41 -2.53
CA LEU A 183 -0.26 16.08 -3.74
C LEU A 183 -1.49 15.21 -3.44
N ILE A 184 -1.46 14.42 -2.36
CA ILE A 184 -2.50 13.43 -2.07
C ILE A 184 -3.32 13.72 -0.82
N LYS A 185 -2.91 14.71 -0.04
CA LYS A 185 -3.61 15.03 1.21
C LYS A 185 -5.07 15.42 0.97
N HIS A 186 -5.93 14.94 1.85
CA HIS A 186 -7.34 15.24 1.87
C HIS A 186 -7.76 15.41 3.33
N GLU A 187 -8.07 16.63 3.70
CA GLU A 187 -8.36 16.99 5.09
C GLU A 187 -9.85 16.94 5.37
N ARG A 188 -10.18 16.71 6.63
CA ARG A 188 -11.53 16.95 7.13
C ARG A 188 -11.71 18.45 7.30
N PRO A 189 -12.86 19.04 6.90
CA PRO A 189 -13.14 20.44 7.17
C PRO A 189 -13.03 20.72 8.66
N ALA A 190 -12.48 21.89 9.01
CA ALA A 190 -12.53 22.37 10.38
C ALA A 190 -14.01 22.53 10.79
N LYS A 191 -14.36 22.04 11.98
CA LYS A 191 -15.68 22.23 12.57
C LYS A 191 -15.78 23.63 13.12
#